data_d5eaf33b8e320f2df93a8d196aabd775
#
_entry.id   d5eaf33b8e320f2df93a8d196aabd775
#
_cell.length_a   1.000
_cell.length_b   1.000
_cell.length_c   1.000
_cell.angle_alpha   90.00
_cell.angle_beta   90.00
_cell.angle_gamma   90.00
#
_symmetry.space_group_name_H-M   'P 1'
#
loop_
_entity.id
_entity.type
_entity.pdbx_description
1 polymer ?
#
loop_
_entity_poly.entity_id
_entity_poly.type
_entity_poly.pdbx_seq_one_letter_code
_entity_poly.pdbx_strand_id
1 'polypeptide(L)' 'MGACELKRQAKLEHWKMQIIDCRSSGMSVRGWCAEHNISTKTYYRWEKEILSSAAAELVP' A
#
# COMPACT_ATOMS: atom_id res chain seq x y z
N MET A 1 -7.53 -16.03 15.67
CA MET A 1 -6.41 -15.97 15.00
C MET A 1 -6.60 -15.81 13.54
N GLY A 2 -6.76 -16.41 12.69
CA GLY A 2 -6.68 -16.36 11.26
C GLY A 2 -7.45 -15.26 10.57
N ALA A 3 -8.68 -14.97 10.98
CA ALA A 3 -9.54 -14.06 10.24
C ALA A 3 -8.97 -12.62 10.16
N CYS A 4 -8.44 -12.12 11.25
CA CYS A 4 -7.86 -10.77 11.26
C CYS A 4 -6.58 -10.69 10.47
N GLU A 5 -5.74 -11.70 10.55
CA GLU A 5 -4.50 -11.75 9.80
C GLU A 5 -4.74 -11.91 8.31
N LEU A 6 -5.69 -12.73 7.94
CA LEU A 6 -6.03 -12.91 6.53
C LEU A 6 -6.56 -11.63 5.92
N LYS A 7 -7.40 -10.91 6.63
CA LYS A 7 -7.92 -9.63 6.16
C LYS A 7 -6.82 -8.60 6.01
N ARG A 8 -5.88 -8.57 6.95
CA ARG A 8 -4.76 -7.64 6.89
C ARG A 8 -3.85 -7.96 5.71
N GLN A 9 -3.53 -9.22 5.48
CA GLN A 9 -2.71 -9.63 4.37
C GLN A 9 -3.36 -9.32 3.03
N ALA A 10 -4.66 -9.56 2.93
CA ALA A 10 -5.39 -9.23 1.72
C ALA A 10 -5.35 -7.73 1.44
N LYS A 11 -5.47 -6.91 2.46
CA LYS A 11 -5.36 -5.46 2.32
C LYS A 11 -3.96 -5.04 1.92
N LEU A 12 -2.95 -5.63 2.52
CA LEU A 12 -1.56 -5.31 2.18
C LEU A 12 -1.26 -5.64 0.73
N GLU A 13 -1.71 -6.78 0.26
CA GLU A 13 -1.53 -7.17 -1.14
C GLU A 13 -2.27 -6.23 -2.08
N HIS A 14 -3.50 -5.88 -1.71
CA HIS A 14 -4.28 -4.93 -2.49
C HIS A 14 -3.56 -3.59 -2.61
N TRP A 15 -3.09 -3.05 -1.50
CA TRP A 15 -2.38 -1.78 -1.50
C TRP A 15 -1.03 -1.84 -2.21
N LYS A 16 -0.38 -2.99 -2.15
CA LYS A 16 0.84 -3.21 -2.89
C LYS A 16 0.59 -3.03 -4.38
N MET A 17 -0.49 -3.62 -4.88
CA MET A 17 -0.89 -3.47 -6.27
C MET A 17 -1.25 -2.02 -6.60
N GLN A 18 -1.94 -1.35 -5.70
CA GLN A 18 -2.32 0.04 -5.88
C GLN A 18 -1.08 0.94 -5.98
N ILE A 19 -0.10 0.70 -5.13
CA ILE A 19 1.13 1.48 -5.13
C ILE A 19 1.91 1.26 -6.44
N ILE A 20 1.98 0.02 -6.89
CA ILE A 20 2.62 -0.30 -8.15
C ILE A 20 1.90 0.38 -9.31
N ASP A 21 0.58 0.36 -9.29
CA ASP A 21 -0.23 1.02 -10.31
C ASP A 21 0.04 2.52 -10.35
N CYS A 22 0.10 3.14 -9.18
CA CYS A 22 0.41 4.56 -9.08
C CYS A 22 1.77 4.88 -9.70
N ARG A 23 2.78 4.10 -9.38
CA ARG A 23 4.14 4.30 -9.90
C ARG A 23 4.21 4.06 -11.40
N SER A 24 3.48 3.07 -11.87
CA SER A 24 3.46 2.73 -13.30
C SER A 24 2.71 3.76 -14.14
N SER A 25 1.73 4.43 -13.53
CA SER A 25 0.91 5.40 -14.25
C SER A 25 1.68 6.68 -14.60
N GLY A 26 2.78 6.93 -13.93
CA GLY A 26 3.55 8.17 -14.12
C GLY A 26 2.91 9.38 -13.47
N MET A 27 1.80 9.20 -12.78
CA MET A 27 1.13 10.30 -12.08
C MET A 27 1.77 10.55 -10.73
N SER A 28 1.63 11.78 -10.23
CA SER A 28 2.04 12.07 -8.88
C SER A 28 1.10 11.34 -7.91
N VAL A 29 1.59 11.09 -6.69
CA VAL A 29 0.78 10.44 -5.66
C VAL A 29 -0.51 11.23 -5.43
N ARG A 30 -0.38 12.54 -5.37
CA ARG A 30 -1.52 13.42 -5.15
C ARG A 30 -2.56 13.29 -6.26
N GLY A 31 -2.14 13.32 -7.52
CA GLY A 31 -3.03 13.19 -8.65
C GLY A 31 -3.68 11.83 -8.71
N TRP A 32 -2.89 10.79 -8.51
CA TRP A 32 -3.41 9.42 -8.52
C TRP A 32 -4.44 9.20 -7.41
N CYS A 33 -4.13 9.67 -6.22
CA CYS A 33 -5.05 9.55 -5.08
C CYS A 33 -6.34 10.30 -5.33
N ALA A 34 -6.26 11.48 -5.93
CA ALA A 34 -7.45 12.26 -6.25
C ALA A 34 -8.34 11.52 -7.23
N GLU A 35 -7.76 10.89 -8.24
CA GLU A 35 -8.51 10.11 -9.22
C GLU A 35 -9.20 8.91 -8.62
N HIS A 36 -8.56 8.27 -7.64
CA HIS A 36 -9.09 7.08 -7.02
C HIS A 36 -9.88 7.35 -5.73
N ASN A 37 -10.11 8.63 -5.44
CA ASN A 37 -10.85 9.02 -4.24
C ASN A 37 -10.17 8.52 -2.97
N ILE A 38 -8.86 8.52 -2.98
CA ILE A 38 -8.06 8.05 -1.85
C ILE A 38 -7.32 9.23 -1.24
N SER A 39 -7.30 9.28 0.09
CA SER A 39 -6.54 10.30 0.80
C SER A 39 -5.05 10.02 0.67
N THR A 40 -4.25 11.06 0.42
CA THR A 40 -2.80 10.90 0.39
C THR A 40 -2.25 10.37 1.70
N LYS A 41 -2.90 10.74 2.79
CA LYS A 41 -2.59 10.26 4.12
C LYS A 41 -2.71 8.73 4.19
N THR A 42 -3.80 8.21 3.65
CA THR A 42 -4.04 6.78 3.61
C THR A 42 -3.03 6.07 2.73
N TYR A 43 -2.73 6.66 1.57
CA TYR A 43 -1.74 6.10 0.66
C TYR A 43 -0.38 5.96 1.34
N TYR A 44 0.11 7.03 1.96
CA TYR A 44 1.42 7.00 2.62
C TYR A 44 1.45 6.07 3.82
N ARG A 45 0.33 5.94 4.51
CA ARG A 45 0.22 5.00 5.62
C ARG A 45 0.44 3.57 5.14
N TRP A 46 -0.23 3.19 4.06
CA TRP A 46 -0.09 1.84 3.51
C TRP A 46 1.27 1.61 2.88
N GLU A 47 1.81 2.62 2.23
CA GLU A 47 3.15 2.55 1.67
C GLU A 47 4.17 2.25 2.77
N LYS A 48 4.06 2.96 3.88
CA LYS A 48 4.93 2.75 5.02
C LYS A 48 4.77 1.34 5.60
N GLU A 49 3.54 0.87 5.70
CA GLU A 49 3.26 -0.47 6.20
C GLU A 49 3.88 -1.54 5.31
N ILE A 50 3.77 -1.39 4.02
CA ILE A 50 4.32 -2.34 3.06
C ILE A 50 5.84 -2.33 3.10
N LEU A 51 6.44 -1.17 3.10
CA LEU A 51 7.89 -1.03 3.17
C LEU A 51 8.44 -1.59 4.48
N SER A 52 7.75 -1.33 5.57
CA SER A 52 8.14 -1.84 6.88
C SER A 52 8.08 -3.37 6.92
N SER A 53 7.04 -3.94 6.33
CA SER A 53 6.88 -5.38 6.26
C SER A 53 7.98 -6.02 5.41
N ALA A 54 8.28 -5.41 4.27
CA ALA A 54 9.34 -5.89 3.39
C ALA A 54 10.71 -5.79 4.08
N ALA A 55 10.94 -4.70 4.79
CA ALA A 55 12.19 -4.52 5.52
C ALA A 55 12.34 -5.56 6.63
N ALA A 56 11.25 -5.89 7.29
CA ALA A 56 11.27 -6.91 8.35
C ALA A 56 11.63 -8.27 7.78
N GLU A 57 11.24 -8.57 6.56
CA GLU A 57 11.60 -9.82 5.91
C GLU A 57 13.06 -9.88 5.51
N LEU A 58 13.65 -8.74 5.18
CA LEU A 58 15.03 -8.65 4.75
C LEU A 58 16.03 -8.64 5.90
N VAL A 59 15.59 -8.24 7.07
CA VAL A 59 16.46 -8.19 8.25
C VAL A 59 16.58 -9.59 8.84
N PRO A 60 17.79 -10.13 8.96
CA PRO A 60 18.01 -11.44 9.53
C PRO A 60 17.69 -11.52 11.03
#